data_52b85c79c3ae7851cf64f40a57be0f88
#
_entry.id   52b85c79c3ae7851cf64f40a57be0f88
#
_cell.length_a   1.000
_cell.length_b   1.000
_cell.length_c   1.000
_cell.angle_alpha   90.00
_cell.angle_beta   90.00
_cell.angle_gamma   90.00
#
_symmetry.space_group_name_H-M   'P 1'
#
loop_
_entity.id
_entity.type
_entity.pdbx_description
1 polymer ?
#
loop_
_entity_poly.entity_id
_entity_poly.type
_entity_poly.pdbx_seq_one_letter_code
_entity_poly.pdbx_strand_id
1 'polypeptide(L)'
;MVAHSAAIIGTFATQRDAAMTPGSRPSKFWINWFLVASAGVAAFGLLLVVAPAFTRRGFSMLVYASPGDIDSFGAEQVRYISLVHAVLGGVMVGWGTALFHVARSLLAGGVSAGWRIIAVSVVAWFVPDTAYSLLSGFWQNALLNAAFFALFAVPLWATRDLRR
;
A
#
# COMPACT_ATOMS: atom_id res chain seq x y z
N MET A 1 -16.59 40.46 33.59
CA MET A 1 -15.45 39.57 33.21
C MET A 1 -15.92 38.27 32.48
N VAL A 2 -17.20 37.99 32.35
CA VAL A 2 -17.76 36.77 31.72
C VAL A 2 -18.02 36.92 30.22
N ALA A 3 -18.26 38.14 29.71
CA ALA A 3 -18.61 38.38 28.30
C ALA A 3 -17.41 38.21 27.30
N HIS A 4 -16.15 38.33 27.75
CA HIS A 4 -14.99 38.19 26.88
C HIS A 4 -14.66 36.75 26.53
N SER A 5 -14.97 35.78 27.40
CA SER A 5 -14.73 34.35 27.16
C SER A 5 -15.64 33.72 26.11
N ALA A 6 -16.92 34.20 26.04
CA ALA A 6 -17.88 33.66 25.08
C ALA A 6 -17.56 34.05 23.62
N ALA A 7 -16.99 35.24 23.40
CA ALA A 7 -16.62 35.73 22.06
C ALA A 7 -15.45 34.94 21.47
N ILE A 8 -14.49 34.54 22.30
CA ILE A 8 -13.30 33.77 21.86
C ILE A 8 -13.70 32.34 21.46
N ILE A 9 -14.58 31.69 22.22
CA ILE A 9 -15.06 30.35 21.92
C ILE A 9 -15.90 30.33 20.63
N GLY A 10 -16.72 31.35 20.40
CA GLY A 10 -17.51 31.50 19.17
C GLY A 10 -16.63 31.68 17.93
N THR A 11 -15.51 32.40 18.04
CA THR A 11 -14.56 32.64 16.92
C THR A 11 -13.82 31.36 16.54
N PHE A 12 -13.43 30.52 17.51
CA PHE A 12 -12.77 29.23 17.22
C PHE A 12 -13.70 28.21 16.62
N ALA A 13 -14.99 28.19 16.99
CA ALA A 13 -16.00 27.32 16.38
C ALA A 13 -16.25 27.70 14.92
N THR A 14 -16.46 29.00 14.63
CA THR A 14 -16.73 29.49 13.26
C THR A 14 -15.50 29.29 12.34
N GLN A 15 -14.28 29.39 12.87
CA GLN A 15 -13.05 29.20 12.09
C GLN A 15 -12.81 27.72 11.76
N ARG A 16 -13.28 26.79 12.61
CA ARG A 16 -13.21 25.35 12.35
C ARG A 16 -14.18 24.93 11.23
N ASP A 17 -15.37 25.51 11.19
CA ASP A 17 -16.40 25.21 10.17
C ASP A 17 -16.08 25.86 8.82
N ALA A 18 -15.37 26.98 8.78
CA ALA A 18 -14.93 27.65 7.55
C ALA A 18 -13.74 26.92 6.85
N ALA A 19 -13.02 26.06 7.55
CA ALA A 19 -11.88 25.33 6.99
C ALA A 19 -12.25 24.01 6.28
N MET A 20 -13.54 23.61 6.32
CA MET A 20 -14.03 22.41 5.65
C MET A 20 -14.85 22.77 4.42
N THR A 21 -14.20 23.31 3.39
CA THR A 21 -14.76 23.18 2.05
C THR A 21 -14.83 21.68 1.75
N PRO A 22 -16.02 21.10 1.48
CA PRO A 22 -16.10 19.69 1.15
C PRO A 22 -15.30 19.47 -0.13
N GLY A 23 -14.09 18.95 -0.02
CA GLY A 23 -13.35 18.41 -1.15
C GLY A 23 -14.29 17.43 -1.84
N SER A 24 -14.38 17.44 -3.14
CA SER A 24 -15.23 16.53 -3.91
C SER A 24 -14.92 15.09 -3.46
N ARG A 25 -15.90 14.43 -2.84
CA ARG A 25 -15.72 13.04 -2.41
C ARG A 25 -15.38 12.19 -3.64
N PRO A 26 -14.39 11.31 -3.55
CA PRO A 26 -14.06 10.44 -4.68
C PRO A 26 -15.22 9.52 -5.00
N SER A 27 -15.33 9.10 -6.27
CA SER A 27 -16.38 8.17 -6.67
C SER A 27 -16.25 6.84 -5.90
N LYS A 28 -17.39 6.20 -5.63
CA LYS A 28 -17.42 4.87 -4.97
C LYS A 28 -16.58 3.84 -5.70
N PHE A 29 -16.49 3.94 -7.04
CA PHE A 29 -15.66 3.06 -7.86
C PHE A 29 -14.18 3.11 -7.43
N TRP A 30 -13.59 4.30 -7.31
CA TRP A 30 -12.18 4.45 -6.94
C TRP A 30 -11.92 4.05 -5.48
N ILE A 31 -12.87 4.33 -4.58
CA ILE A 31 -12.76 3.85 -3.19
C ILE A 31 -12.75 2.32 -3.15
N ASN A 32 -13.69 1.67 -3.82
CA ASN A 32 -13.74 0.22 -3.88
C ASN A 32 -12.48 -0.38 -4.52
N TRP A 33 -11.93 0.28 -5.54
CA TRP A 33 -10.67 -0.12 -6.15
C TRP A 33 -9.52 -0.12 -5.11
N PHE A 34 -9.35 0.97 -4.36
CA PHE A 34 -8.34 1.02 -3.29
C PHE A 34 -8.56 -0.07 -2.22
N LEU A 35 -9.80 -0.30 -1.82
CA LEU A 35 -10.13 -1.34 -0.84
C LEU A 35 -9.76 -2.74 -1.35
N VAL A 36 -10.11 -3.06 -2.60
CA VAL A 36 -9.78 -4.35 -3.23
C VAL A 36 -8.28 -4.50 -3.42
N ALA A 37 -7.59 -3.47 -3.92
CA ALA A 37 -6.13 -3.49 -4.09
C ALA A 37 -5.41 -3.70 -2.74
N SER A 38 -5.83 -2.97 -1.71
CA SER A 38 -5.24 -3.09 -0.36
C SER A 38 -5.52 -4.46 0.28
N ALA A 39 -6.74 -4.98 0.13
CA ALA A 39 -7.07 -6.34 0.57
C ALA A 39 -6.27 -7.40 -0.20
N GLY A 40 -6.04 -7.18 -1.50
CA GLY A 40 -5.18 -8.03 -2.33
C GLY A 40 -3.73 -8.07 -1.84
N VAL A 41 -3.16 -6.93 -1.44
CA VAL A 41 -1.83 -6.87 -0.82
C VAL A 41 -1.78 -7.68 0.47
N ALA A 42 -2.77 -7.52 1.35
CA ALA A 42 -2.84 -8.28 2.59
C ALA A 42 -3.02 -9.79 2.34
N ALA A 43 -3.87 -10.17 1.40
CA ALA A 43 -4.11 -11.57 1.02
C ALA A 43 -2.84 -12.21 0.42
N PHE A 44 -2.13 -11.50 -0.45
CA PHE A 44 -0.87 -11.96 -0.99
C PHE A 44 0.20 -12.10 0.11
N GLY A 45 0.28 -11.13 1.03
CA GLY A 45 1.14 -11.26 2.21
C GLY A 45 0.81 -12.49 3.06
N LEU A 46 -0.47 -12.75 3.29
CA LEU A 46 -0.90 -13.96 4.00
C LEU A 46 -0.49 -15.24 3.27
N LEU A 47 -0.60 -15.26 1.94
CA LEU A 47 -0.15 -16.40 1.13
C LEU A 47 1.34 -16.69 1.29
N LEU A 48 2.18 -15.65 1.38
CA LEU A 48 3.62 -15.79 1.64
C LEU A 48 3.90 -16.46 3.00
N VAL A 49 3.05 -16.24 4.00
CA VAL A 49 3.17 -16.83 5.33
C VAL A 49 2.69 -18.29 5.36
N VAL A 50 1.49 -18.55 4.81
CA VAL A 50 0.82 -19.84 5.00
C VAL A 50 1.20 -20.89 3.95
N ALA A 51 1.72 -20.46 2.78
CA ALA A 51 2.06 -21.35 1.68
C ALA A 51 3.51 -21.11 1.16
N PRO A 52 4.54 -21.20 2.01
CA PRO A 52 5.90 -20.84 1.64
C PRO A 52 6.49 -21.70 0.51
N ALA A 53 6.12 -22.97 0.41
CA ALA A 53 6.56 -23.83 -0.68
C ALA A 53 6.01 -23.38 -2.04
N PHE A 54 4.74 -23.02 -2.08
CA PHE A 54 4.08 -22.51 -3.29
C PHE A 54 4.67 -21.17 -3.73
N THR A 55 4.82 -20.25 -2.79
CA THR A 55 5.34 -18.89 -3.08
C THR A 55 6.80 -18.91 -3.51
N ARG A 56 7.65 -19.74 -2.90
CA ARG A 56 9.04 -19.91 -3.35
C ARG A 56 9.13 -20.39 -4.80
N ARG A 57 8.33 -21.40 -5.19
CA ARG A 57 8.29 -21.87 -6.58
C ARG A 57 7.78 -20.80 -7.54
N GLY A 58 6.77 -20.02 -7.13
CA GLY A 58 6.30 -18.87 -7.90
C GLY A 58 7.38 -17.82 -8.12
N PHE A 59 8.14 -17.48 -7.07
CA PHE A 59 9.28 -16.56 -7.20
C PHE A 59 10.44 -17.17 -8.01
N SER A 60 10.72 -18.46 -7.85
CA SER A 60 11.72 -19.15 -8.67
C SER A 60 11.34 -19.09 -10.16
N MET A 61 10.07 -19.34 -10.48
CA MET A 61 9.57 -19.21 -11.84
C MET A 61 9.70 -17.77 -12.38
N LEU A 62 9.42 -16.78 -11.53
CA LEU A 62 9.53 -15.36 -11.91
C LEU A 62 10.99 -14.96 -12.18
N VAL A 63 11.93 -15.38 -11.31
CA VAL A 63 13.33 -14.93 -11.32
C VAL A 63 14.18 -15.73 -12.28
N TYR A 64 14.01 -17.05 -12.30
CA TYR A 64 14.85 -17.99 -13.05
C TYR A 64 14.15 -18.64 -14.25
N ALA A 65 12.87 -18.30 -14.51
CA ALA A 65 12.03 -18.98 -15.49
C ALA A 65 11.89 -20.50 -15.26
N SER A 66 12.16 -20.96 -14.04
CA SER A 66 12.10 -22.36 -13.62
C SER A 66 11.56 -22.48 -12.18
N PRO A 67 10.49 -23.22 -11.94
CA PRO A 67 9.94 -23.38 -10.59
C PRO A 67 10.80 -24.30 -9.71
N GLY A 68 11.67 -25.12 -10.30
CA GLY A 68 12.48 -26.11 -9.60
C GLY A 68 13.89 -25.64 -9.24
N ASP A 69 14.36 -24.50 -9.73
CA ASP A 69 15.73 -24.03 -9.46
C ASP A 69 15.97 -23.78 -7.98
N ILE A 70 14.93 -23.37 -7.24
CA ILE A 70 15.02 -23.20 -5.79
C ILE A 70 15.27 -24.53 -5.06
N ASP A 71 14.91 -25.66 -5.62
CA ASP A 71 15.10 -26.98 -5.00
C ASP A 71 16.56 -27.46 -5.11
N SER A 72 17.39 -26.81 -5.97
CA SER A 72 18.82 -27.03 -6.06
C SER A 72 19.60 -26.40 -4.91
N PHE A 73 18.98 -25.51 -4.14
CA PHE A 73 19.61 -24.87 -2.98
C PHE A 73 19.66 -25.83 -1.80
N GLY A 74 20.67 -25.67 -0.93
CA GLY A 74 20.77 -26.48 0.29
C GLY A 74 19.58 -26.23 1.24
N ALA A 75 19.29 -27.21 2.11
CA ALA A 75 18.15 -27.15 3.01
C ALA A 75 18.13 -25.91 3.91
N GLU A 76 19.29 -25.46 4.38
CA GLU A 76 19.40 -24.24 5.23
C GLU A 76 19.04 -22.98 4.44
N GLN A 77 19.49 -22.86 3.19
CA GLN A 77 19.16 -21.74 2.31
C GLN A 77 17.65 -21.70 2.03
N VAL A 78 17.04 -22.86 1.78
CA VAL A 78 15.59 -22.97 1.57
C VAL A 78 14.81 -22.56 2.82
N ARG A 79 15.28 -22.94 4.03
CA ARG A 79 14.67 -22.51 5.29
C ARG A 79 14.79 -21.00 5.50
N TYR A 80 15.96 -20.44 5.23
CA TYR A 80 16.18 -18.99 5.33
C TYR A 80 15.28 -18.21 4.36
N ILE A 81 15.21 -18.63 3.10
CA ILE A 81 14.32 -18.02 2.10
C ILE A 81 12.86 -18.10 2.56
N SER A 82 12.44 -19.23 3.14
CA SER A 82 11.08 -19.39 3.67
C SER A 82 10.79 -18.40 4.80
N LEU A 83 11.75 -18.22 5.71
CA LEU A 83 11.63 -17.22 6.79
C LEU A 83 11.51 -15.80 6.22
N VAL A 84 12.35 -15.44 5.25
CA VAL A 84 12.29 -14.11 4.60
C VAL A 84 10.93 -13.88 3.93
N HIS A 85 10.37 -14.89 3.24
CA HIS A 85 9.03 -14.81 2.66
C HIS A 85 7.96 -14.61 3.74
N ALA A 86 8.04 -15.32 4.85
CA ALA A 86 7.08 -15.20 5.94
C ALA A 86 7.16 -13.80 6.61
N VAL A 87 8.36 -13.27 6.83
CA VAL A 87 8.57 -11.92 7.37
C VAL A 87 8.01 -10.87 6.41
N LEU A 88 8.36 -10.96 5.13
CA LEU A 88 7.82 -10.08 4.09
C LEU A 88 6.29 -10.17 4.04
N GLY A 89 5.75 -11.38 4.09
CA GLY A 89 4.31 -11.62 4.14
C GLY A 89 3.64 -10.93 5.31
N GLY A 90 4.21 -11.03 6.51
CA GLY A 90 3.70 -10.34 7.71
C GLY A 90 3.68 -8.82 7.55
N VAL A 91 4.76 -8.24 6.99
CA VAL A 91 4.83 -6.80 6.67
C VAL A 91 3.75 -6.41 5.67
N MET A 92 3.53 -7.21 4.62
CA MET A 92 2.50 -6.94 3.61
C MET A 92 1.08 -7.04 4.17
N VAL A 93 0.81 -7.99 5.06
CA VAL A 93 -0.49 -8.06 5.79
C VAL A 93 -0.73 -6.77 6.57
N GLY A 94 0.25 -6.33 7.35
CA GLY A 94 0.16 -5.08 8.12
C GLY A 94 -0.03 -3.86 7.24
N TRP A 95 0.78 -3.72 6.20
CA TRP A 95 0.71 -2.60 5.27
C TRP A 95 -0.62 -2.57 4.48
N GLY A 96 -1.04 -3.70 3.90
CA GLY A 96 -2.30 -3.81 3.17
C GLY A 96 -3.51 -3.49 4.06
N THR A 97 -3.49 -3.96 5.31
CA THR A 97 -4.51 -3.63 6.31
C THR A 97 -4.53 -2.12 6.62
N ALA A 98 -3.37 -1.50 6.82
CA ALA A 98 -3.26 -0.06 7.06
C ALA A 98 -3.80 0.74 5.87
N LEU A 99 -3.41 0.40 4.63
CA LEU A 99 -3.92 1.05 3.42
C LEU A 99 -5.44 0.90 3.29
N PHE A 100 -5.98 -0.28 3.60
CA PHE A 100 -7.42 -0.54 3.58
C PHE A 100 -8.16 0.41 4.53
N HIS A 101 -7.69 0.56 5.77
CA HIS A 101 -8.30 1.45 6.74
C HIS A 101 -8.16 2.93 6.35
N VAL A 102 -7.02 3.35 5.81
CA VAL A 102 -6.83 4.70 5.28
C VAL A 102 -7.80 5.00 4.14
N ALA A 103 -7.94 4.06 3.19
CA ALA A 103 -8.87 4.22 2.08
C ALA A 103 -10.33 4.30 2.57
N ARG A 104 -10.71 3.44 3.50
CA ARG A 104 -12.08 3.37 4.03
C ARG A 104 -12.45 4.57 4.90
N SER A 105 -11.53 5.07 5.73
CA SER A 105 -11.82 6.09 6.74
C SER A 105 -11.51 7.51 6.24
N LEU A 106 -10.31 7.72 5.70
CA LEU A 106 -9.85 9.05 5.33
C LEU A 106 -10.18 9.38 3.88
N LEU A 107 -9.81 8.50 2.95
CA LEU A 107 -9.99 8.77 1.53
C LEU A 107 -11.48 8.80 1.16
N ALA A 108 -12.28 7.87 1.65
CA ALA A 108 -13.73 7.85 1.43
C ALA A 108 -14.45 9.08 2.02
N GLY A 109 -13.89 9.65 3.08
CA GLY A 109 -14.33 10.92 3.67
C GLY A 109 -13.91 12.17 2.89
N GLY A 110 -13.09 12.04 1.84
CA GLY A 110 -12.54 13.18 1.09
C GLY A 110 -11.39 13.88 1.81
N VAL A 111 -10.77 13.24 2.80
CA VAL A 111 -9.67 13.82 3.57
C VAL A 111 -8.36 13.70 2.78
N SER A 112 -7.75 14.83 2.42
CA SER A 112 -6.51 14.88 1.62
C SER A 112 -5.33 14.11 2.23
N ALA A 113 -5.28 13.99 3.56
CA ALA A 113 -4.27 13.19 4.25
C ALA A 113 -4.33 11.71 3.82
N GLY A 114 -5.53 11.14 3.61
CA GLY A 114 -5.69 9.78 3.13
C GLY A 114 -5.02 9.56 1.77
N TRP A 115 -5.22 10.48 0.83
CA TRP A 115 -4.58 10.44 -0.48
C TRP A 115 -3.05 10.50 -0.36
N ARG A 116 -2.54 11.44 0.44
CA ARG A 116 -1.09 11.63 0.62
C ARG A 116 -0.43 10.44 1.30
N ILE A 117 -1.06 9.86 2.32
CA ILE A 117 -0.54 8.67 3.02
C ILE A 117 -0.40 7.50 2.04
N ILE A 118 -1.43 7.22 1.24
CA ILE A 118 -1.37 6.14 0.25
C ILE A 118 -0.28 6.43 -0.78
N ALA A 119 -0.25 7.64 -1.36
CA ALA A 119 0.73 8.00 -2.38
C ALA A 119 2.17 7.87 -1.89
N VAL A 120 2.47 8.44 -0.71
CA VAL A 120 3.83 8.40 -0.12
C VAL A 120 4.22 6.97 0.21
N SER A 121 3.34 6.17 0.83
CA SER A 121 3.68 4.80 1.21
C SER A 121 3.92 3.90 0.00
N VAL A 122 3.15 4.06 -1.08
CA VAL A 122 3.33 3.30 -2.32
C VAL A 122 4.64 3.67 -3.02
N VAL A 123 4.98 4.96 -3.08
CA VAL A 123 6.27 5.42 -3.65
C VAL A 123 7.44 4.97 -2.79
N ALA A 124 7.33 5.07 -1.47
CA ALA A 124 8.38 4.67 -0.52
C ALA A 124 8.68 3.17 -0.57
N TRP A 125 7.71 2.34 -0.90
CA TRP A 125 7.94 0.93 -1.20
C TRP A 125 8.51 0.72 -2.60
N PHE A 126 7.88 1.30 -3.63
CA PHE A 126 8.19 1.03 -5.04
C PHE A 126 9.63 1.42 -5.41
N VAL A 127 10.09 2.59 -4.94
CA VAL A 127 11.39 3.12 -5.36
C VAL A 127 12.55 2.25 -4.89
N PRO A 128 12.71 1.91 -3.60
CA PRO A 128 13.85 1.12 -3.15
C PRO A 128 13.80 -0.33 -3.66
N ASP A 129 12.63 -0.97 -3.68
CA ASP A 129 12.48 -2.35 -4.15
C ASP A 129 12.80 -2.46 -5.65
N THR A 130 12.23 -1.58 -6.46
CA THR A 130 12.48 -1.58 -7.92
C THR A 130 13.93 -1.22 -8.23
N ALA A 131 14.51 -0.24 -7.54
CA ALA A 131 15.90 0.14 -7.74
C ALA A 131 16.84 -1.04 -7.40
N TYR A 132 16.64 -1.70 -6.25
CA TYR A 132 17.43 -2.86 -5.88
C TYR A 132 17.28 -4.01 -6.89
N SER A 133 16.04 -4.27 -7.34
CA SER A 133 15.77 -5.32 -8.32
C SER A 133 16.52 -5.10 -9.63
N LEU A 134 16.52 -3.87 -10.14
CA LEU A 134 17.24 -3.53 -11.38
C LEU A 134 18.75 -3.59 -11.20
N LEU A 135 19.28 -3.06 -10.09
CA LEU A 135 20.72 -3.08 -9.80
C LEU A 135 21.25 -4.50 -9.59
N SER A 136 20.41 -5.40 -9.08
CA SER A 136 20.75 -6.81 -8.86
C SER A 136 20.48 -7.71 -10.07
N GLY A 137 20.00 -7.16 -11.21
CA GLY A 137 19.73 -7.91 -12.43
C GLY A 137 18.38 -8.64 -12.45
N PHE A 138 17.52 -8.46 -11.44
CA PHE A 138 16.19 -9.09 -11.35
C PHE A 138 15.10 -8.21 -11.96
N TRP A 139 15.22 -7.89 -13.26
CA TRP A 139 14.28 -7.02 -13.97
C TRP A 139 12.84 -7.56 -13.94
N GLN A 140 12.65 -8.89 -13.82
CA GLN A 140 11.33 -9.51 -13.72
C GLN A 140 10.58 -9.04 -12.46
N ASN A 141 11.30 -8.91 -11.32
CA ASN A 141 10.72 -8.36 -10.10
C ASN A 141 10.37 -6.87 -10.27
N ALA A 142 11.21 -6.10 -10.96
CA ALA A 142 10.90 -4.72 -11.27
C ALA A 142 9.63 -4.57 -12.13
N LEU A 143 9.39 -5.49 -13.06
CA LEU A 143 8.16 -5.54 -13.86
C LEU A 143 6.94 -5.89 -12.98
N LEU A 144 7.07 -6.86 -12.08
CA LEU A 144 6.03 -7.18 -11.10
C LEU A 144 5.71 -5.98 -10.21
N ASN A 145 6.74 -5.30 -9.69
CA ASN A 145 6.59 -4.08 -8.90
C ASN A 145 5.85 -2.98 -9.67
N ALA A 146 6.17 -2.80 -10.96
CA ALA A 146 5.48 -1.84 -11.81
C ALA A 146 3.99 -2.16 -11.98
N ALA A 147 3.63 -3.44 -12.11
CA ALA A 147 2.24 -3.87 -12.16
C ALA A 147 1.50 -3.58 -10.84
N PHE A 148 2.10 -3.91 -9.69
CA PHE A 148 1.54 -3.57 -8.37
C PHE A 148 1.47 -2.06 -8.13
N PHE A 149 2.48 -1.31 -8.55
CA PHE A 149 2.46 0.15 -8.49
C PHE A 149 1.29 0.73 -9.27
N ALA A 150 1.02 0.23 -10.48
CA ALA A 150 -0.08 0.68 -11.31
C ALA A 150 -1.45 0.49 -10.65
N LEU A 151 -1.65 -0.56 -9.85
CA LEU A 151 -2.89 -0.79 -9.09
C LEU A 151 -3.24 0.37 -8.15
N PHE A 152 -2.24 1.08 -7.64
CA PHE A 152 -2.42 2.25 -6.77
C PHE A 152 -2.26 3.56 -7.54
N ALA A 153 -1.31 3.66 -8.46
CA ALA A 153 -1.02 4.88 -9.22
C ALA A 153 -2.21 5.33 -10.08
N VAL A 154 -2.90 4.39 -10.72
CA VAL A 154 -4.08 4.69 -11.55
C VAL A 154 -5.19 5.36 -10.73
N PRO A 155 -5.70 4.79 -9.62
CA PRO A 155 -6.72 5.46 -8.83
C PRO A 155 -6.20 6.70 -8.10
N LEU A 156 -4.92 6.77 -7.69
CA LEU A 156 -4.33 7.99 -7.15
C LEU A 156 -4.36 9.13 -8.18
N TRP A 157 -4.01 8.84 -9.43
CA TRP A 157 -4.08 9.83 -10.50
C TRP A 157 -5.53 10.27 -10.80
N ALA A 158 -6.46 9.32 -10.82
CA ALA A 158 -7.88 9.60 -11.04
C ALA A 158 -8.54 10.42 -9.91
N THR A 159 -7.98 10.34 -8.70
CA THR A 159 -8.46 11.06 -7.51
C THR A 159 -7.53 12.20 -7.06
N ARG A 160 -6.67 12.68 -7.97
CA ARG A 160 -5.63 13.69 -7.65
C ARG A 160 -6.16 15.02 -7.11
N ASP A 161 -7.43 15.33 -7.36
CA ASP A 161 -8.06 16.57 -6.84
C ASP A 161 -8.17 16.56 -5.31
N LEU A 162 -8.12 15.36 -4.68
CA LEU A 162 -8.09 15.21 -3.23
C LEU A 162 -6.74 15.55 -2.58
N ARG A 163 -5.68 15.74 -3.35
CA ARG A 163 -4.35 16.08 -2.81
C ARG A 163 -4.24 17.48 -2.20
N ARG A 164 -5.20 18.35 -2.55
CA ARG A 164 -5.24 19.78 -2.16
C ARG A 164 -5.80 20.00 -0.77
#